data_a0b3f16180ace1e1fb38879585445891
#
_entry.id   a0b3f16180ace1e1fb38879585445891
#
_cell.length_a   1.000
_cell.length_b   1.000
_cell.length_c   1.000
_cell.angle_alpha   90.00
_cell.angle_beta   90.00
_cell.angle_gamma   90.00
#
_symmetry.space_group_name_H-M   'P 1'
#
loop_
_entity.id
_entity.type
_entity.pdbx_description
1 polymer ?
#
loop_
_entity_poly.entity_id
_entity_poly.type
_entity_poly.pdbx_seq_one_letter_code
_entity_poly.pdbx_strand_id
1 'polypeptide(L)'
;MHLIQEPVAAALGAGLPVTAPGAHTIVNIGGGTTEVAVLSLSGIVVCESMRIGGEDLDETLIQHVRKGHSLLIGVLQAEDLKLATGSSLASEAASPLREIKGRNLVTGLPNTIGVSVQELREALQEPLALFVNAVRMCLERIPPELAADVVDTGIVLTGGGALQRGLETELRSATHLPIRIGAEPSHCAVLGAGRALEESALLTAMSVPA
;
A
#
# COMPACT_ATOMS: atom_id res chain seq x y z
N MET A 1 21.20 12.81 -16.56
CA MET A 1 20.45 12.10 -15.49
C MET A 1 18.98 12.36 -15.74
N HIS A 2 18.15 11.35 -15.70
CA HIS A 2 16.69 11.49 -15.83
C HIS A 2 16.06 11.16 -14.49
N LEU A 3 15.06 11.94 -14.10
CA LEU A 3 14.25 11.70 -12.92
C LEU A 3 12.82 11.38 -13.38
N ILE A 4 12.24 10.32 -12.84
CA ILE A 4 10.84 9.96 -13.06
C ILE A 4 10.15 9.88 -11.70
N GLN A 5 8.91 10.35 -11.62
CA GLN A 5 8.13 10.26 -10.39
C GLN A 5 7.74 8.82 -10.12
N GLU A 6 7.84 8.40 -8.85
CA GLU A 6 7.60 7.01 -8.46
C GLU A 6 6.23 6.47 -8.87
N PRO A 7 5.10 7.20 -8.71
CA PRO A 7 3.80 6.70 -9.14
C PRO A 7 3.70 6.49 -10.65
N VAL A 8 4.43 7.29 -11.46
CA VAL A 8 4.49 7.10 -12.92
C VAL A 8 5.26 5.83 -13.26
N ALA A 9 6.40 5.63 -12.62
CA ALA A 9 7.18 4.41 -12.78
C ALA A 9 6.37 3.18 -12.34
N ALA A 10 5.70 3.24 -11.18
CA ALA A 10 4.88 2.15 -10.69
C ALA A 10 3.72 1.82 -11.65
N ALA A 11 3.09 2.84 -12.24
CA ALA A 11 2.02 2.66 -13.24
C ALA A 11 2.52 1.98 -14.52
N LEU A 12 3.66 2.40 -15.04
CA LEU A 12 4.33 1.75 -16.17
C LEU A 12 4.64 0.28 -15.86
N GLY A 13 5.23 0.03 -14.69
CA GLY A 13 5.57 -1.32 -14.27
C GLY A 13 4.36 -2.22 -14.09
N ALA A 14 3.24 -1.68 -13.62
CA ALA A 14 1.97 -2.37 -13.52
C ALA A 14 1.27 -2.58 -14.87
N GLY A 15 1.84 -2.07 -15.98
CA GLY A 15 1.29 -2.21 -17.31
C GLY A 15 0.11 -1.30 -17.60
N LEU A 16 -0.03 -0.18 -16.87
CA LEU A 16 -1.03 0.82 -17.18
C LEU A 16 -0.68 1.57 -18.47
N PRO A 17 -1.66 1.88 -19.33
CA PRO A 17 -1.43 2.60 -20.58
C PRO A 17 -1.33 4.13 -20.31
N VAL A 18 -0.31 4.53 -19.56
CA VAL A 18 -0.14 5.91 -19.05
C VAL A 18 -0.05 6.99 -20.13
N THR A 19 0.27 6.62 -21.37
CA THR A 19 0.31 7.52 -22.52
C THR A 19 -1.05 7.70 -23.20
N ALA A 20 -1.99 6.80 -22.92
CA ALA A 20 -3.32 6.85 -23.51
C ALA A 20 -4.18 7.96 -22.88
N PRO A 21 -5.19 8.47 -23.63
CA PRO A 21 -6.22 9.29 -23.02
C PRO A 21 -7.04 8.49 -22.00
N GLY A 22 -7.68 9.21 -21.07
CA GLY A 22 -8.41 8.61 -19.95
C GLY A 22 -7.64 8.69 -18.65
N ALA A 23 -8.32 8.39 -17.54
CA ALA A 23 -7.73 8.42 -16.21
C ALA A 23 -7.28 7.02 -15.76
N HIS A 24 -6.08 6.95 -15.23
CA HIS A 24 -5.50 5.72 -14.67
C HIS A 24 -5.08 5.98 -13.22
N THR A 25 -5.75 5.36 -12.28
CA THR A 25 -5.47 5.56 -10.85
C THR A 25 -4.54 4.48 -10.34
N ILE A 26 -3.46 4.91 -9.67
CA ILE A 26 -2.49 4.03 -9.02
C ILE A 26 -2.36 4.39 -7.55
N VAL A 27 -2.23 3.38 -6.71
CA VAL A 27 -1.86 3.50 -5.29
C VAL A 27 -0.61 2.66 -5.10
N ASN A 28 0.50 3.32 -4.81
CA ASN A 28 1.79 2.68 -4.55
C ASN A 28 2.09 2.76 -3.05
N ILE A 29 2.11 1.62 -2.38
CA ILE A 29 2.34 1.51 -0.93
C ILE A 29 3.71 0.89 -0.71
N GLY A 30 4.68 1.73 -0.41
CA GLY A 30 6.05 1.34 -0.11
C GLY A 30 6.26 0.96 1.37
N GLY A 31 7.53 0.88 1.78
CA GLY A 31 7.91 0.67 3.18
C GLY A 31 7.56 1.86 4.06
N GLY A 32 7.99 3.06 3.67
CA GLY A 32 7.81 4.29 4.47
C GLY A 32 6.91 5.34 3.84
N THR A 33 6.43 5.13 2.60
CA THR A 33 5.59 6.09 1.88
C THR A 33 4.43 5.41 1.16
N THR A 34 3.35 6.15 1.03
CA THR A 34 2.22 5.78 0.17
C THR A 34 1.92 6.95 -0.77
N GLU A 35 1.83 6.65 -2.04
CA GLU A 35 1.52 7.62 -3.08
C GLU A 35 0.26 7.18 -3.83
N VAL A 36 -0.67 8.11 -3.96
CA VAL A 36 -1.92 7.93 -4.72
C VAL A 36 -1.88 8.92 -5.87
N ALA A 37 -1.93 8.44 -7.09
CA ALA A 37 -1.89 9.31 -8.26
C ALA A 37 -2.95 8.94 -9.30
N VAL A 38 -3.45 9.94 -9.98
CA VAL A 38 -4.27 9.82 -11.19
C VAL A 38 -3.46 10.34 -12.36
N LEU A 39 -3.27 9.49 -13.34
CA LEU A 39 -2.44 9.73 -14.52
C LEU A 39 -3.32 9.84 -15.77
N SER A 40 -2.96 10.74 -16.67
CA SER A 40 -3.56 10.86 -17.99
C SER A 40 -2.52 11.45 -18.96
N LEU A 41 -2.45 10.95 -20.20
CA LEU A 41 -1.59 11.47 -21.26
C LEU A 41 -0.13 11.69 -20.80
N SER A 42 0.46 10.73 -20.14
CA SER A 42 1.83 10.73 -19.58
C SER A 42 2.06 11.72 -18.44
N GLY A 43 1.04 12.40 -17.95
CA GLY A 43 1.13 13.38 -16.86
C GLY A 43 0.40 12.94 -15.60
N ILE A 44 0.80 13.49 -14.47
CA ILE A 44 0.06 13.38 -13.21
C ILE A 44 -0.98 14.49 -13.17
N VAL A 45 -2.25 14.11 -13.06
CA VAL A 45 -3.38 15.03 -12.90
C VAL A 45 -3.55 15.41 -11.44
N VAL A 46 -3.56 14.42 -10.57
CA VAL A 46 -3.64 14.57 -9.10
C VAL A 46 -2.66 13.60 -8.48
N CYS A 47 -1.98 14.03 -7.43
CA CYS A 47 -1.14 13.17 -6.61
C CYS A 47 -1.26 13.57 -5.14
N GLU A 48 -1.41 12.58 -4.29
CA GLU A 48 -1.27 12.67 -2.84
C GLU A 48 -0.12 11.76 -2.40
N SER A 49 0.77 12.28 -1.58
CA SER A 49 1.87 11.52 -0.98
C SER A 49 1.82 11.67 0.53
N MET A 50 1.96 10.56 1.22
CA MET A 50 1.99 10.52 2.68
C MET A 50 3.18 9.69 3.16
N ARG A 51 3.73 10.09 4.31
CA ARG A 51 4.80 9.37 5.00
C ARG A 51 4.20 8.33 5.94
N ILE A 52 3.56 7.35 5.36
CA ILE A 52 3.09 6.14 6.03
C ILE A 52 3.20 4.98 5.05
N GLY A 53 3.68 3.84 5.50
CA GLY A 53 3.89 2.67 4.65
C GLY A 53 3.85 1.37 5.45
N GLY A 54 4.40 0.32 4.89
CA GLY A 54 4.44 -1.01 5.50
C GLY A 54 5.18 -1.07 6.84
N GLU A 55 6.22 -0.25 7.00
CA GLU A 55 7.03 -0.17 8.23
C GLU A 55 6.24 0.43 9.40
N ASP A 56 5.32 1.37 9.13
CA ASP A 56 4.45 1.94 10.16
C ASP A 56 3.45 0.91 10.70
N LEU A 57 3.00 -0.01 9.83
CA LEU A 57 2.18 -1.15 10.24
C LEU A 57 2.97 -2.11 11.14
N ASP A 58 4.23 -2.38 10.80
CA ASP A 58 5.12 -3.22 11.60
C ASP A 58 5.38 -2.59 12.97
N GLU A 59 5.69 -1.30 13.02
CA GLU A 59 5.91 -0.58 14.28
C GLU A 59 4.64 -0.55 15.13
N THR A 60 3.47 -0.39 14.51
CA THR A 60 2.18 -0.45 15.22
C THR A 60 2.01 -1.80 15.92
N LEU A 61 2.30 -2.91 15.23
CA LEU A 61 2.23 -4.25 15.83
C LEU A 61 3.27 -4.44 16.95
N ILE A 62 4.51 -3.96 16.75
CA ILE A 62 5.56 -4.00 17.79
C ILE A 62 5.08 -3.27 19.04
N GLN A 63 4.57 -2.06 18.90
CA GLN A 63 4.09 -1.26 20.02
C GLN A 63 2.85 -1.85 20.69
N HIS A 64 1.94 -2.44 19.90
CA HIS A 64 0.76 -3.12 20.42
C HIS A 64 1.14 -4.31 21.31
N VAL A 65 1.99 -5.21 20.80
CA VAL A 65 2.49 -6.39 21.55
C VAL A 65 3.30 -5.96 22.77
N ARG A 66 4.13 -4.92 22.64
CA ARG A 66 4.90 -4.37 23.74
C ARG A 66 4.02 -3.85 24.87
N LYS A 67 2.99 -3.07 24.55
CA LYS A 67 2.09 -2.44 25.54
C LYS A 67 1.11 -3.45 26.15
N GLY A 68 0.50 -4.29 25.31
CA GLY A 68 -0.54 -5.23 25.75
C GLY A 68 0.03 -6.47 26.46
N HIS A 69 1.18 -6.94 26.02
CA HIS A 69 1.74 -8.23 26.47
C HIS A 69 3.12 -8.13 27.15
N SER A 70 3.66 -6.92 27.30
CA SER A 70 5.02 -6.71 27.84
C SER A 70 6.09 -7.55 27.13
N LEU A 71 5.91 -7.78 25.82
CA LEU A 71 6.81 -8.57 24.98
C LEU A 71 7.41 -7.70 23.89
N LEU A 72 8.72 -7.67 23.78
CA LEU A 72 9.43 -7.01 22.69
C LEU A 72 9.69 -8.00 21.57
N ILE A 73 9.16 -7.72 20.39
CA ILE A 73 9.35 -8.48 19.16
C ILE A 73 10.27 -7.74 18.19
N GLY A 74 10.90 -8.46 17.26
CA GLY A 74 11.69 -7.87 16.18
C GLY A 74 10.86 -7.53 14.95
N VAL A 75 11.41 -6.68 14.07
CA VAL A 75 10.75 -6.22 12.83
C VAL A 75 10.32 -7.39 11.94
N LEU A 76 11.17 -8.40 11.74
CA LEU A 76 10.81 -9.56 10.90
C LEU A 76 9.60 -10.33 11.45
N GLN A 77 9.48 -10.45 12.77
CA GLN A 77 8.30 -11.06 13.38
C GLN A 77 7.05 -10.20 13.19
N ALA A 78 7.18 -8.87 13.23
CA ALA A 78 6.07 -7.96 13.01
C ALA A 78 5.60 -8.01 11.56
N GLU A 79 6.51 -8.05 10.60
CA GLU A 79 6.20 -8.21 9.18
C GLU A 79 5.48 -9.53 8.89
N ASP A 80 5.95 -10.65 9.45
CA ASP A 80 5.27 -11.94 9.34
C ASP A 80 3.84 -11.88 9.92
N LEU A 81 3.65 -11.22 11.05
CA LEU A 81 2.34 -11.01 11.66
C LEU A 81 1.44 -10.13 10.77
N LYS A 82 1.97 -9.04 10.26
CA LYS A 82 1.26 -8.13 9.34
C LYS A 82 0.72 -8.89 8.12
N LEU A 83 1.58 -9.63 7.42
CA LEU A 83 1.20 -10.40 6.24
C LEU A 83 0.19 -11.51 6.55
N ALA A 84 0.31 -12.13 7.73
CA ALA A 84 -0.58 -13.22 8.13
C ALA A 84 -1.94 -12.75 8.67
N THR A 85 -2.00 -11.52 9.19
CA THR A 85 -3.19 -11.01 9.91
C THR A 85 -4.27 -10.52 8.96
N GLY A 86 -3.90 -9.81 7.90
CA GLY A 86 -4.86 -9.19 6.98
C GLY A 86 -5.61 -8.01 7.62
N SER A 87 -6.58 -7.48 6.87
CA SER A 87 -7.45 -6.40 7.35
C SER A 87 -8.66 -6.90 8.14
N SER A 88 -9.36 -5.96 8.77
CA SER A 88 -10.55 -6.21 9.58
C SER A 88 -11.71 -6.89 8.83
N LEU A 89 -11.79 -6.70 7.50
CA LEU A 89 -12.86 -7.26 6.66
C LEU A 89 -12.61 -8.72 6.25
N ALA A 90 -11.43 -9.27 6.52
CA ALA A 90 -11.18 -10.70 6.29
C ALA A 90 -11.87 -11.53 7.38
N SER A 91 -13.14 -11.89 7.14
CA SER A 91 -13.95 -12.71 8.07
C SER A 91 -13.43 -14.14 8.11
N GLU A 92 -12.74 -14.49 9.19
CA GLU A 92 -12.56 -15.88 9.58
C GLU A 92 -13.39 -16.12 10.85
N ALA A 93 -14.31 -17.07 10.79
CA ALA A 93 -15.25 -17.40 11.88
C ALA A 93 -14.57 -17.91 13.16
N ALA A 94 -13.27 -18.19 13.14
CA ALA A 94 -12.44 -18.48 14.29
C ALA A 94 -11.22 -17.58 14.25
N SER A 95 -10.95 -16.84 15.32
CA SER A 95 -9.72 -16.05 15.47
C SER A 95 -8.57 -16.96 15.93
N PRO A 96 -7.79 -17.54 15.03
CA PRO A 96 -6.69 -18.41 15.41
C PRO A 96 -5.68 -17.61 16.23
N LEU A 97 -5.11 -18.27 17.24
CA LEU A 97 -3.98 -17.71 17.97
C LEU A 97 -2.73 -17.80 17.10
N ARG A 98 -1.97 -16.71 17.08
CA ARG A 98 -0.60 -16.68 16.50
C ARG A 98 0.41 -16.77 17.63
N GLU A 99 1.33 -17.69 17.52
CA GLU A 99 2.49 -17.74 18.41
C GLU A 99 3.45 -16.59 18.06
N ILE A 100 3.73 -15.79 19.08
CA ILE A 100 4.64 -14.65 18.97
C ILE A 100 5.80 -14.88 19.93
N LYS A 101 7.02 -14.82 19.40
CA LYS A 101 8.25 -15.03 20.16
C LYS A 101 8.98 -13.69 20.33
N GLY A 102 9.43 -13.44 21.54
CA GLY A 102 10.12 -12.20 21.82
C GLY A 102 10.79 -12.21 23.20
N ARG A 103 11.24 -11.04 23.64
CA ARG A 103 11.83 -10.84 24.96
C ARG A 103 10.77 -10.27 25.90
N ASN A 104 10.48 -10.97 26.97
CA ASN A 104 9.62 -10.45 28.03
C ASN A 104 10.30 -9.26 28.74
N LEU A 105 9.62 -8.13 28.80
CA LEU A 105 10.18 -6.88 29.33
C LEU A 105 10.21 -6.83 30.88
N VAL A 106 9.46 -7.71 31.54
CA VAL A 106 9.43 -7.78 32.99
C VAL A 106 10.57 -8.68 33.50
N THR A 107 10.72 -9.87 32.89
CA THR A 107 11.72 -10.87 33.34
C THR A 107 13.06 -10.76 32.61
N GLY A 108 13.07 -10.08 31.44
CA GLY A 108 14.23 -9.98 30.55
C GLY A 108 14.51 -11.25 29.73
N LEU A 109 13.76 -12.33 29.93
CA LEU A 109 13.97 -13.63 29.29
C LEU A 109 13.20 -13.79 27.98
N PRO A 110 13.67 -14.68 27.06
CA PRO A 110 12.87 -15.09 25.92
C PRO A 110 11.54 -15.70 26.37
N ASN A 111 10.47 -15.38 25.67
CA ASN A 111 9.12 -15.88 25.95
C ASN A 111 8.34 -16.08 24.65
N THR A 112 7.34 -16.94 24.70
CA THR A 112 6.37 -17.18 23.63
C THR A 112 4.97 -16.94 24.18
N ILE A 113 4.16 -16.18 23.45
CA ILE A 113 2.77 -15.91 23.79
C ILE A 113 1.85 -16.23 22.61
N GLY A 114 0.58 -16.49 22.87
CA GLY A 114 -0.46 -16.56 21.84
C GLY A 114 -1.25 -15.26 21.81
N VAL A 115 -1.33 -14.64 20.65
CA VAL A 115 -2.15 -13.43 20.40
C VAL A 115 -3.20 -13.75 19.34
N SER A 116 -4.43 -13.29 19.52
CA SER A 116 -5.48 -13.56 18.54
C SER A 116 -5.28 -12.73 17.29
N VAL A 117 -5.60 -13.30 16.12
CA VAL A 117 -5.58 -12.58 14.85
C VAL A 117 -6.52 -11.38 14.88
N GLN A 118 -7.63 -11.49 15.61
CA GLN A 118 -8.59 -10.39 15.77
C GLN A 118 -7.96 -9.19 16.49
N GLU A 119 -7.23 -9.44 17.57
CA GLU A 119 -6.51 -8.38 18.30
C GLU A 119 -5.50 -7.65 17.42
N LEU A 120 -4.74 -8.40 16.60
CA LEU A 120 -3.77 -7.82 15.67
C LEU A 120 -4.47 -7.00 14.57
N ARG A 121 -5.64 -7.44 14.08
CA ARG A 121 -6.46 -6.68 13.13
C ARG A 121 -6.93 -5.35 13.72
N GLU A 122 -7.42 -5.39 14.96
CA GLU A 122 -7.87 -4.18 15.66
C GLU A 122 -6.73 -3.18 15.82
N ALA A 123 -5.52 -3.66 16.12
CA ALA A 123 -4.34 -2.81 16.19
C ALA A 123 -3.99 -2.13 14.86
N LEU A 124 -4.25 -2.79 13.73
CA LEU A 124 -3.97 -2.25 12.39
C LEU A 124 -5.09 -1.37 11.81
N GLN A 125 -6.26 -1.30 12.43
CA GLN A 125 -7.40 -0.53 11.91
C GLN A 125 -7.08 0.94 11.67
N GLU A 126 -6.47 1.60 12.65
CA GLU A 126 -6.16 3.02 12.55
C GLU A 126 -5.19 3.35 11.41
N PRO A 127 -4.00 2.70 11.31
CA PRO A 127 -3.11 2.98 10.20
C PRO A 127 -3.66 2.58 8.84
N LEU A 128 -4.45 1.49 8.73
CA LEU A 128 -5.10 1.11 7.47
C LEU A 128 -6.15 2.15 7.03
N ALA A 129 -6.87 2.75 7.96
CA ALA A 129 -7.82 3.83 7.65
C ALA A 129 -7.13 5.06 7.04
N LEU A 130 -5.86 5.32 7.37
CA LEU A 130 -5.10 6.42 6.76
C LEU A 130 -4.86 6.19 5.27
N PHE A 131 -4.55 4.95 4.85
CA PHE A 131 -4.43 4.61 3.42
C PHE A 131 -5.75 4.85 2.68
N VAL A 132 -6.87 4.39 3.26
CA VAL A 132 -8.20 4.57 2.68
C VAL A 132 -8.53 6.07 2.53
N ASN A 133 -8.25 6.86 3.56
CA ASN A 133 -8.48 8.31 3.53
C ASN A 133 -7.65 9.02 2.47
N ALA A 134 -6.37 8.64 2.30
CA ALA A 134 -5.53 9.21 1.24
C ALA A 134 -6.10 8.95 -0.15
N VAL A 135 -6.55 7.72 -0.39
CA VAL A 135 -7.19 7.38 -1.66
C VAL A 135 -8.43 8.24 -1.90
N ARG A 136 -9.29 8.39 -0.89
CA ARG A 136 -10.49 9.22 -0.98
C ARG A 136 -10.16 10.69 -1.27
N MET A 137 -9.22 11.27 -0.53
CA MET A 137 -8.78 12.67 -0.74
C MET A 137 -8.24 12.89 -2.16
N CYS A 138 -7.50 11.93 -2.71
CA CYS A 138 -7.03 12.01 -4.09
C CYS A 138 -8.20 11.95 -5.07
N LEU A 139 -9.15 11.03 -4.88
CA LEU A 139 -10.32 10.87 -5.74
C LEU A 139 -11.24 12.11 -5.74
N GLU A 140 -11.41 12.76 -4.58
CA GLU A 140 -12.22 13.97 -4.44
C GLU A 140 -11.67 15.17 -5.24
N ARG A 141 -10.38 15.14 -5.60
CA ARG A 141 -9.69 16.19 -6.36
C ARG A 141 -9.64 15.93 -7.86
N ILE A 142 -10.16 14.81 -8.33
CA ILE A 142 -10.19 14.47 -9.75
C ILE A 142 -11.14 15.41 -10.48
N PRO A 143 -10.74 16.01 -11.63
CA PRO A 143 -11.64 16.75 -12.49
C PRO A 143 -12.83 15.89 -12.93
N PRO A 144 -14.05 16.46 -12.99
CA PRO A 144 -15.26 15.71 -13.33
C PRO A 144 -15.17 14.97 -14.68
N GLU A 145 -14.42 15.53 -15.64
CA GLU A 145 -14.21 14.96 -16.97
C GLU A 145 -13.47 13.62 -16.93
N LEU A 146 -12.63 13.41 -15.90
CA LEU A 146 -11.86 12.18 -15.71
C LEU A 146 -12.51 11.25 -14.70
N ALA A 147 -13.48 11.71 -13.92
CA ALA A 147 -14.11 10.90 -12.89
C ALA A 147 -14.85 9.69 -13.48
N ALA A 148 -15.48 9.84 -14.65
CA ALA A 148 -16.15 8.75 -15.34
C ALA A 148 -15.16 7.64 -15.73
N ASP A 149 -13.98 8.03 -16.24
CA ASP A 149 -12.94 7.05 -16.60
C ASP A 149 -12.47 6.25 -15.39
N VAL A 150 -12.32 6.90 -14.21
CA VAL A 150 -11.91 6.24 -12.97
C VAL A 150 -12.93 5.21 -12.52
N VAL A 151 -14.23 5.44 -12.74
CA VAL A 151 -15.28 4.45 -12.44
C VAL A 151 -15.07 3.16 -13.24
N ASP A 152 -14.68 3.30 -14.51
CA ASP A 152 -14.49 2.16 -15.42
C ASP A 152 -13.11 1.49 -15.22
N THR A 153 -12.04 2.28 -15.09
CA THR A 153 -10.66 1.77 -14.97
C THR A 153 -10.32 1.26 -13.58
N GLY A 154 -10.97 1.84 -12.54
CA GLY A 154 -10.72 1.52 -11.15
C GLY A 154 -9.33 1.96 -10.66
N ILE A 155 -8.86 1.28 -9.62
CA ILE A 155 -7.60 1.56 -8.93
C ILE A 155 -6.67 0.36 -9.03
N VAL A 156 -5.39 0.62 -9.32
CA VAL A 156 -4.33 -0.39 -9.31
C VAL A 156 -3.46 -0.21 -8.07
N LEU A 157 -3.33 -1.26 -7.27
CA LEU A 157 -2.47 -1.29 -6.08
C LEU A 157 -1.08 -1.82 -6.46
N THR A 158 -0.04 -1.14 -6.03
CA THR A 158 1.37 -1.51 -6.22
C THR A 158 2.16 -1.29 -4.93
N GLY A 159 3.44 -1.64 -4.94
CA GLY A 159 4.28 -1.62 -3.76
C GLY A 159 4.07 -2.86 -2.87
N GLY A 160 4.96 -3.06 -1.90
CA GLY A 160 4.87 -4.20 -0.97
C GLY A 160 3.61 -4.19 -0.12
N GLY A 161 3.09 -3.00 0.22
CA GLY A 161 1.87 -2.84 0.99
C GLY A 161 0.60 -3.29 0.25
N ALA A 162 0.63 -3.40 -1.09
CA ALA A 162 -0.47 -3.97 -1.86
C ALA A 162 -0.73 -5.45 -1.54
N LEU A 163 0.26 -6.15 -0.97
CA LEU A 163 0.15 -7.54 -0.51
C LEU A 163 -0.55 -7.68 0.84
N GLN A 164 -0.87 -6.56 1.52
CA GLN A 164 -1.61 -6.58 2.77
C GLN A 164 -3.01 -7.17 2.53
N ARG A 165 -3.26 -8.32 3.16
CA ARG A 165 -4.53 -9.06 2.99
C ARG A 165 -5.71 -8.20 3.41
N GLY A 166 -6.74 -8.15 2.57
CA GLY A 166 -7.99 -7.43 2.83
C GLY A 166 -7.95 -5.92 2.54
N LEU A 167 -6.79 -5.29 2.31
CA LEU A 167 -6.71 -3.88 1.94
C LEU A 167 -7.50 -3.59 0.65
N GLU A 168 -7.39 -4.48 -0.35
CA GLU A 168 -8.20 -4.41 -1.57
C GLU A 168 -9.71 -4.35 -1.26
N THR A 169 -10.17 -5.18 -0.32
CA THR A 169 -11.58 -5.24 0.06
C THR A 169 -12.01 -3.97 0.80
N GLU A 170 -11.17 -3.45 1.68
CA GLU A 170 -11.43 -2.18 2.38
C GLU A 170 -11.52 -1.00 1.42
N LEU A 171 -10.56 -0.87 0.51
CA LEU A 171 -10.57 0.17 -0.50
C LEU A 171 -11.78 0.06 -1.42
N ARG A 172 -12.14 -1.15 -1.87
CA ARG A 172 -13.34 -1.39 -2.69
C ARG A 172 -14.61 -0.99 -1.95
N SER A 173 -14.71 -1.32 -0.67
CA SER A 173 -15.87 -0.95 0.17
C SER A 173 -15.96 0.56 0.38
N ALA A 174 -14.83 1.23 0.56
CA ALA A 174 -14.77 2.66 0.85
C ALA A 174 -14.95 3.56 -0.39
N THR A 175 -14.52 3.08 -1.58
CA THR A 175 -14.52 3.86 -2.82
C THR A 175 -15.61 3.45 -3.81
N HIS A 176 -16.14 2.23 -3.67
CA HIS A 176 -17.06 1.59 -4.62
C HIS A 176 -16.48 1.43 -6.03
N LEU A 177 -15.14 1.47 -6.16
CA LEU A 177 -14.43 1.32 -7.42
C LEU A 177 -13.87 -0.10 -7.58
N PRO A 178 -13.65 -0.57 -8.82
CA PRO A 178 -12.88 -1.76 -9.08
C PRO A 178 -11.45 -1.61 -8.54
N ILE A 179 -10.98 -2.55 -7.74
CA ILE A 179 -9.60 -2.57 -7.23
C ILE A 179 -8.90 -3.80 -7.80
N ARG A 180 -7.69 -3.65 -8.28
CA ARG A 180 -6.83 -4.75 -8.70
C ARG A 180 -5.41 -4.56 -8.19
N ILE A 181 -4.74 -5.66 -7.90
CA ILE A 181 -3.32 -5.66 -7.53
C ILE A 181 -2.50 -5.82 -8.81
N GLY A 182 -1.46 -5.01 -8.97
CA GLY A 182 -0.52 -5.11 -10.08
C GLY A 182 0.21 -6.46 -10.05
N ALA A 183 0.66 -6.94 -11.22
CA ALA A 183 1.56 -8.07 -11.27
C ALA A 183 2.89 -7.68 -10.60
N GLU A 184 3.43 -8.57 -9.75
CA GLU A 184 4.67 -8.29 -8.99
C GLU A 184 4.68 -6.92 -8.30
N PRO A 185 3.69 -6.62 -7.43
CA PRO A 185 3.43 -5.26 -6.98
C PRO A 185 4.64 -4.59 -6.32
N SER A 186 5.47 -5.34 -5.62
CA SER A 186 6.70 -4.84 -4.98
C SER A 186 7.77 -4.39 -5.98
N HIS A 187 7.69 -4.83 -7.24
CA HIS A 187 8.68 -4.53 -8.28
C HIS A 187 8.16 -3.53 -9.32
N CYS A 188 6.89 -3.11 -9.26
CA CYS A 188 6.30 -2.25 -10.28
C CYS A 188 7.12 -0.98 -10.54
N ALA A 189 7.56 -0.28 -9.50
CA ALA A 189 8.34 0.95 -9.67
C ALA A 189 9.66 0.73 -10.42
N VAL A 190 10.44 -0.30 -10.04
CA VAL A 190 11.72 -0.59 -10.70
C VAL A 190 11.53 -1.14 -12.11
N LEU A 191 10.52 -1.98 -12.34
CA LEU A 191 10.19 -2.48 -13.68
C LEU A 191 9.75 -1.36 -14.61
N GLY A 192 8.95 -0.42 -14.10
CA GLY A 192 8.51 0.74 -14.87
C GLY A 192 9.66 1.72 -15.19
N ALA A 193 10.57 1.94 -14.24
CA ALA A 193 11.78 2.70 -14.50
C ALA A 193 12.64 2.04 -15.60
N GLY A 194 12.78 0.71 -15.59
CA GLY A 194 13.42 -0.06 -16.65
C GLY A 194 12.77 0.14 -18.01
N ARG A 195 11.45 0.00 -18.09
CA ARG A 195 10.68 0.23 -19.34
C ARG A 195 10.85 1.65 -19.89
N ALA A 196 10.85 2.66 -19.00
CA ALA A 196 11.07 4.03 -19.42
C ALA A 196 12.45 4.24 -20.03
N LEU A 197 13.48 3.50 -19.60
CA LEU A 197 14.82 3.56 -20.19
C LEU A 197 14.90 2.91 -21.58
N GLU A 198 14.08 1.90 -21.84
CA GLU A 198 14.02 1.21 -23.14
C GLU A 198 13.31 2.04 -24.21
N GLU A 199 12.43 2.97 -23.82
CA GLU A 199 11.64 3.81 -24.70
C GLU A 199 11.99 5.29 -24.50
N SER A 200 12.88 5.84 -25.33
CA SER A 200 13.33 7.25 -25.20
C SER A 200 12.20 8.28 -25.27
N ALA A 201 11.13 7.97 -25.98
CA ALA A 201 9.93 8.81 -26.05
C ALA A 201 9.20 8.89 -24.69
N LEU A 202 9.04 7.74 -24.02
CA LEU A 202 8.46 7.68 -22.68
C LEU A 202 9.36 8.41 -21.67
N LEU A 203 10.65 8.15 -21.73
CA LEU A 203 11.61 8.80 -20.83
C LEU A 203 11.55 10.31 -20.94
N THR A 204 11.47 10.84 -22.16
CA THR A 204 11.37 12.29 -22.40
C THR A 204 10.03 12.85 -21.91
N ALA A 205 8.92 12.15 -22.16
CA ALA A 205 7.58 12.61 -21.81
C ALA A 205 7.33 12.60 -20.28
N MET A 206 8.02 11.71 -19.55
CA MET A 206 7.78 11.45 -18.12
C MET A 206 8.90 11.96 -17.20
N SER A 207 10.02 12.44 -17.78
CA SER A 207 11.11 13.00 -16.98
C SER A 207 10.72 14.36 -16.41
N VAL A 208 11.04 14.53 -15.12
CA VAL A 208 10.96 15.85 -14.48
C VAL A 208 12.33 16.54 -14.54
N PRO A 209 12.37 17.88 -14.60
CA PRO A 209 13.64 18.61 -14.51
C PRO A 209 14.37 18.26 -13.21
N ALA A 210 15.69 18.08 -13.30
CA ALA A 210 16.56 17.80 -12.16
C ALA A 210 16.76 19.01 -11.28
#